data_94403302b08597ee06eac1a41b19459c
#
_entry.id   94403302b08597ee06eac1a41b19459c
#
_cell.length_a   1.000
_cell.length_b   1.000
_cell.length_c   1.000
_cell.angle_alpha   90.00
_cell.angle_beta   90.00
_cell.angle_gamma   90.00
#
_symmetry.space_group_name_H-M   'P 1'
#
loop_
_entity.id
_entity.type
_entity.pdbx_description
1 polymer ?
#
loop_
_entity_poly.entity_id
_entity_poly.type
_entity_poly.pdbx_seq_one_letter_code
_entity_poly.pdbx_strand_id
1 'polypeptide(L)'
;MEKDDKLKALDAALSQIEKQYGKGAVMKLGDPTAQMNVETIPTGSLSLDIALGLGGIPKGRIIEIYGPESSGKTTVTLHMIAEVQKRGGIAGFIDAEHALDPVYAKNIGVDIDNLYISQPDNGEQALEITETMVRSGACLLYTSDAADDRISV
;
A
#
# COMPACT_ATOMS: atom_id res chain seq x y z
N MET A 1 40.66 -17.60 17.52
CA MET A 1 40.34 -16.54 16.60
C MET A 1 39.83 -15.36 17.39
N GLU A 2 40.62 -14.32 17.53
CA GLU A 2 40.26 -13.14 18.29
C GLU A 2 39.10 -12.38 17.64
N LYS A 3 38.41 -11.56 18.43
CA LYS A 3 37.24 -10.79 17.98
C LYS A 3 37.58 -9.88 16.79
N ASP A 4 38.81 -9.38 16.75
CA ASP A 4 39.35 -8.51 15.68
C ASP A 4 39.48 -9.25 14.34
N ASP A 5 39.89 -10.51 14.33
CA ASP A 5 40.04 -11.31 13.10
C ASP A 5 38.65 -11.59 12.48
N LYS A 6 37.64 -11.81 13.33
CA LYS A 6 36.26 -12.01 12.85
C LYS A 6 35.68 -10.74 12.24
N LEU A 7 35.96 -9.57 12.83
CA LEU A 7 35.51 -8.28 12.31
C LEU A 7 36.17 -7.97 10.95
N LYS A 8 37.48 -8.21 10.82
CA LYS A 8 38.18 -8.01 9.53
C LYS A 8 37.63 -8.93 8.42
N ALA A 9 37.37 -10.20 8.77
CA ALA A 9 36.76 -11.13 7.82
C ALA A 9 35.35 -10.69 7.40
N LEU A 10 34.54 -10.17 8.34
CA LEU A 10 33.23 -9.64 8.05
C LEU A 10 33.30 -8.40 7.15
N ASP A 11 34.20 -7.46 7.44
CA ASP A 11 34.38 -6.25 6.62
C ASP A 11 34.80 -6.56 5.19
N ALA A 12 35.68 -7.58 5.03
CA ALA A 12 36.07 -8.05 3.71
C ALA A 12 34.87 -8.65 2.95
N ALA A 13 34.02 -9.45 3.62
CA ALA A 13 32.82 -10.01 3.02
C ALA A 13 31.80 -8.94 2.65
N LEU A 14 31.57 -7.94 3.51
CA LEU A 14 30.68 -6.81 3.25
C LEU A 14 31.16 -6.00 2.04
N SER A 15 32.47 -5.73 1.94
CA SER A 15 33.06 -5.04 0.79
C SER A 15 32.88 -5.81 -0.52
N GLN A 16 32.93 -7.13 -0.48
CA GLN A 16 32.70 -7.98 -1.65
C GLN A 16 31.24 -7.94 -2.07
N ILE A 17 30.30 -8.00 -1.10
CA ILE A 17 28.85 -7.90 -1.35
C ILE A 17 28.51 -6.55 -1.96
N GLU A 18 29.05 -5.45 -1.42
CA GLU A 18 28.83 -4.11 -1.95
C GLU A 18 29.34 -3.94 -3.39
N LYS A 19 30.47 -4.56 -3.73
CA LYS A 19 30.99 -4.55 -5.11
C LYS A 19 30.09 -5.33 -6.07
N GLN A 20 29.47 -6.40 -5.62
CA GLN A 20 28.66 -7.28 -6.45
C GLN A 20 27.22 -6.79 -6.59
N TYR A 21 26.62 -6.27 -5.52
CA TYR A 21 25.20 -5.94 -5.43
C TYR A 21 24.91 -4.44 -5.23
N GLY A 22 25.95 -3.62 -5.07
CA GLY A 22 25.83 -2.19 -4.85
C GLY A 22 25.86 -1.79 -3.37
N LYS A 23 26.10 -0.51 -3.13
CA LYS A 23 26.09 0.07 -1.76
C LYS A 23 24.72 -0.08 -1.13
N GLY A 24 24.69 -0.51 0.14
CA GLY A 24 23.45 -0.69 0.89
C GLY A 24 22.84 -2.10 0.74
N ALA A 25 23.49 -3.03 0.00
CA ALA A 25 23.03 -4.42 -0.08
C ALA A 25 23.03 -5.13 1.29
N VAL A 26 23.93 -4.73 2.19
CA VAL A 26 23.95 -5.12 3.60
C VAL A 26 24.18 -3.88 4.46
N MET A 27 23.37 -3.71 5.50
CA MET A 27 23.49 -2.59 6.43
C MET A 27 23.17 -3.03 7.86
N LYS A 28 23.65 -2.31 8.83
CA LYS A 28 23.26 -2.54 10.23
C LYS A 28 21.87 -1.94 10.47
N LEU A 29 20.97 -2.68 11.08
CA LEU A 29 19.59 -2.22 11.34
C LEU A 29 19.52 -0.91 12.15
N GLY A 30 20.49 -0.64 13.00
CA GLY A 30 20.60 0.59 13.80
C GLY A 30 21.33 1.74 13.10
N ASP A 31 21.75 1.58 11.85
CA ASP A 31 22.43 2.64 11.10
C ASP A 31 21.38 3.67 10.63
N PRO A 32 21.59 4.99 10.86
CA PRO A 32 20.69 6.03 10.37
C PRO A 32 20.49 6.00 8.86
N THR A 33 21.46 5.50 8.11
CA THR A 33 21.35 5.31 6.65
C THR A 33 20.48 4.10 6.27
N ALA A 34 20.19 3.22 7.22
CA ALA A 34 19.27 2.08 7.07
C ALA A 34 17.79 2.47 7.18
N GLN A 35 17.47 3.75 7.43
CA GLN A 35 16.09 4.23 7.29
C GLN A 35 15.65 4.03 5.84
N MET A 36 14.96 2.93 5.63
CA MET A 36 14.28 2.66 4.36
C MET A 36 13.35 3.83 4.12
N ASN A 37 13.63 4.60 3.07
CA ASN A 37 12.77 5.70 2.65
C ASN A 37 11.50 5.09 2.04
N VAL A 38 10.57 4.68 2.91
CA VAL A 38 9.33 4.04 2.50
C VAL A 38 8.41 5.12 1.98
N GLU A 39 8.15 5.10 0.68
CA GLU A 39 7.14 5.97 0.11
C GLU A 39 5.76 5.60 0.66
N THR A 40 4.98 6.62 1.03
CA THR A 40 3.67 6.45 1.64
C THR A 40 2.57 7.21 0.90
N ILE A 41 1.35 6.74 1.08
CA ILE A 41 0.11 7.39 0.68
C ILE A 41 -0.58 7.85 1.96
N PRO A 42 -0.87 9.14 2.15
CA PRO A 42 -1.63 9.61 3.31
C PRO A 42 -3.03 9.01 3.34
N THR A 43 -3.53 8.81 4.53
CA THR A 43 -4.90 8.31 4.74
C THR A 43 -5.97 9.40 4.62
N GLY A 44 -5.56 10.66 4.58
CA GLY A 44 -6.48 11.82 4.68
C GLY A 44 -6.82 12.19 6.13
N SER A 45 -6.37 11.40 7.10
CA SER A 45 -6.52 11.68 8.54
C SER A 45 -5.15 11.90 9.17
N LEU A 46 -4.85 13.13 9.57
CA LEU A 46 -3.57 13.48 10.18
C LEU A 46 -3.26 12.65 11.43
N SER A 47 -4.27 12.39 12.26
CA SER A 47 -4.09 11.60 13.47
C SER A 47 -3.76 10.14 13.17
N LEU A 48 -4.37 9.56 12.12
CA LEU A 48 -4.05 8.21 11.68
C LEU A 48 -2.65 8.13 11.06
N ASP A 49 -2.29 9.10 10.23
CA ASP A 49 -0.97 9.19 9.61
C ASP A 49 0.15 9.28 10.64
N ILE A 50 -0.06 10.06 11.72
CA ILE A 50 0.86 10.14 12.86
C ILE A 50 0.91 8.80 13.61
N ALA A 51 -0.23 8.17 13.87
CA ALA A 51 -0.29 6.91 14.59
C ALA A 51 0.39 5.76 13.84
N LEU A 52 0.35 5.77 12.51
CA LEU A 52 1.08 4.81 11.65
C LEU A 52 2.60 5.01 11.68
N GLY A 53 3.09 6.15 12.14
CA GLY A 53 4.52 6.44 12.29
C GLY A 53 5.28 6.73 11.00
N LEU A 54 4.66 6.51 9.83
CA LEU A 54 5.26 6.72 8.51
C LEU A 54 4.64 7.89 7.74
N GLY A 55 3.63 8.55 8.31
CA GLY A 55 2.90 9.63 7.64
C GLY A 55 1.91 9.13 6.58
N GLY A 56 1.47 7.88 6.69
CA GLY A 56 0.51 7.24 5.79
C GLY A 56 0.73 5.75 5.65
N ILE A 57 0.02 5.13 4.71
CA ILE A 57 0.18 3.71 4.38
C ILE A 57 1.37 3.50 3.43
N PRO A 58 2.17 2.44 3.61
CA PRO A 58 3.33 2.18 2.76
C PRO A 58 2.91 1.73 1.36
N LYS A 59 3.53 2.30 0.31
CA LYS A 59 3.35 1.83 -1.06
C LYS A 59 3.91 0.42 -1.28
N GLY A 60 3.33 -0.31 -2.21
CA GLY A 60 3.79 -1.64 -2.59
C GLY A 60 3.55 -2.70 -1.51
N ARG A 61 2.53 -2.51 -0.67
CA ARG A 61 2.11 -3.46 0.36
C ARG A 61 0.63 -3.75 0.26
N ILE A 62 0.24 -4.96 0.66
CA ILE A 62 -1.15 -5.32 0.88
C ILE A 62 -1.50 -4.88 2.30
N ILE A 63 -2.59 -4.13 2.43
CA ILE A 63 -3.05 -3.57 3.70
C ILE A 63 -4.48 -4.02 3.91
N GLU A 64 -4.72 -4.66 5.04
CA GLU A 64 -6.05 -5.05 5.46
C GLU A 64 -6.63 -4.02 6.42
N ILE A 65 -7.85 -3.56 6.15
CA ILE A 65 -8.62 -2.67 7.01
C ILE A 65 -9.88 -3.42 7.44
N TYR A 66 -9.99 -3.75 8.70
CA TYR A 66 -11.10 -4.53 9.23
C TYR A 66 -11.82 -3.81 10.37
N GLY A 67 -13.06 -4.18 10.62
CA GLY A 67 -13.92 -3.62 11.65
C GLY A 67 -15.39 -3.94 11.39
N PRO A 68 -16.29 -3.69 12.33
CA PRO A 68 -17.71 -3.95 12.18
C PRO A 68 -18.31 -3.12 11.03
N GLU A 69 -19.52 -3.49 10.62
CA GLU A 69 -20.29 -2.71 9.65
C GLU A 69 -20.42 -1.24 10.11
N SER A 70 -20.47 -0.34 9.15
CA SER A 70 -20.58 1.10 9.37
C SER A 70 -19.46 1.73 10.23
N SER A 71 -18.33 1.05 10.40
CA SER A 71 -17.17 1.56 11.16
C SER A 71 -16.32 2.57 10.40
N GLY A 72 -16.64 2.84 9.13
CA GLY A 72 -15.92 3.80 8.30
C GLY A 72 -14.77 3.20 7.46
N LYS A 73 -14.69 1.89 7.30
CA LYS A 73 -13.68 1.23 6.45
C LYS A 73 -13.63 1.83 5.05
N THR A 74 -14.76 1.84 4.35
CA THR A 74 -14.89 2.41 2.99
C THR A 74 -14.63 3.91 2.98
N THR A 75 -15.02 4.63 4.03
CA THR A 75 -14.73 6.06 4.17
C THR A 75 -13.23 6.33 4.18
N VAL A 76 -12.46 5.58 4.95
CA VAL A 76 -10.99 5.72 4.99
C VAL A 76 -10.38 5.40 3.63
N THR A 77 -10.83 4.34 2.95
CA THR A 77 -10.31 3.99 1.63
C THR A 77 -10.62 5.05 0.57
N LEU A 78 -11.81 5.65 0.60
CA LEU A 78 -12.17 6.76 -0.29
C LEU A 78 -11.31 8.01 -0.03
N HIS A 79 -10.99 8.32 1.22
CA HIS A 79 -10.04 9.41 1.52
C HIS A 79 -8.65 9.11 0.97
N MET A 80 -8.16 7.88 1.07
CA MET A 80 -6.87 7.49 0.49
C MET A 80 -6.88 7.62 -1.04
N ILE A 81 -7.97 7.25 -1.71
CA ILE A 81 -8.16 7.44 -3.15
C ILE A 81 -8.05 8.93 -3.49
N ALA A 82 -8.78 9.79 -2.77
CA ALA A 82 -8.74 11.22 -2.98
C ALA A 82 -7.31 11.79 -2.80
N GLU A 83 -6.57 11.32 -1.80
CA GLU A 83 -5.18 11.74 -1.58
C GLU A 83 -4.23 11.29 -2.71
N VAL A 84 -4.44 10.10 -3.26
CA VAL A 84 -3.69 9.61 -4.43
C VAL A 84 -3.97 10.48 -5.65
N GLN A 85 -5.25 10.76 -5.94
CA GLN A 85 -5.65 11.57 -7.08
C GLN A 85 -5.17 13.02 -6.99
N LYS A 86 -5.21 13.65 -5.80
CA LYS A 86 -4.65 14.99 -5.55
C LYS A 86 -3.17 15.10 -5.89
N ARG A 87 -2.43 13.99 -5.83
CA ARG A 87 -1.00 13.88 -6.15
C ARG A 87 -0.73 13.46 -7.59
N GLY A 88 -1.77 13.40 -8.42
CA GLY A 88 -1.68 12.99 -9.82
C GLY A 88 -1.57 11.48 -10.03
N GLY A 89 -1.82 10.69 -8.98
CA GLY A 89 -1.84 9.23 -9.08
C GLY A 89 -3.18 8.70 -9.57
N ILE A 90 -3.16 7.49 -10.08
CA ILE A 90 -4.35 6.75 -10.53
C ILE A 90 -4.75 5.76 -9.44
N ALA A 91 -6.06 5.64 -9.20
CA ALA A 91 -6.62 4.68 -8.26
C ALA A 91 -7.65 3.78 -8.93
N GLY A 92 -7.73 2.53 -8.46
CA GLY A 92 -8.74 1.57 -8.82
C GLY A 92 -9.56 1.13 -7.60
N PHE A 93 -10.84 0.88 -7.79
CA PHE A 93 -11.75 0.38 -6.77
C PHE A 93 -12.47 -0.88 -7.27
N ILE A 94 -12.40 -1.96 -6.53
CA ILE A 94 -13.10 -3.21 -6.81
C ILE A 94 -14.30 -3.27 -5.87
N ASP A 95 -15.47 -2.90 -6.38
CA ASP A 95 -16.74 -2.82 -5.65
C ASP A 95 -17.49 -4.16 -5.73
N ALA A 96 -17.07 -5.12 -4.92
CA ALA A 96 -17.68 -6.44 -4.90
C ALA A 96 -19.05 -6.46 -4.17
N GLU A 97 -19.30 -5.48 -3.33
CA GLU A 97 -20.57 -5.31 -2.63
C GLU A 97 -21.61 -4.52 -3.45
N HIS A 98 -21.19 -3.89 -4.54
CA HIS A 98 -22.03 -2.98 -5.37
C HIS A 98 -22.67 -1.85 -4.54
N ALA A 99 -21.93 -1.35 -3.55
CA ALA A 99 -22.43 -0.42 -2.54
C ALA A 99 -21.79 0.98 -2.60
N LEU A 100 -20.89 1.22 -3.55
CA LEU A 100 -20.22 2.52 -3.68
C LEU A 100 -21.23 3.60 -4.12
N ASP A 101 -21.42 4.61 -3.27
CA ASP A 101 -22.19 5.80 -3.59
C ASP A 101 -21.29 6.87 -4.24
N PRO A 102 -21.49 7.19 -5.54
CA PRO A 102 -20.69 8.19 -6.23
C PRO A 102 -20.84 9.60 -5.65
N VAL A 103 -22.02 9.94 -5.12
CA VAL A 103 -22.25 11.26 -4.49
C VAL A 103 -21.47 11.38 -3.21
N TYR A 104 -21.46 10.32 -2.40
CA TYR A 104 -20.67 10.27 -1.18
C TYR A 104 -19.17 10.34 -1.49
N ALA A 105 -18.68 9.56 -2.45
CA ALA A 105 -17.29 9.59 -2.87
C ALA A 105 -16.86 10.99 -3.32
N LYS A 106 -17.67 11.65 -4.13
CA LYS A 106 -17.42 13.03 -4.57
C LYS A 106 -17.36 14.02 -3.41
N ASN A 107 -18.25 13.88 -2.43
CA ASN A 107 -18.27 14.75 -1.24
C ASN A 107 -17.02 14.57 -0.35
N ILE A 108 -16.43 13.39 -0.34
CA ILE A 108 -15.14 13.12 0.32
C ILE A 108 -13.98 13.77 -0.44
N GLY A 109 -14.15 14.06 -1.72
CA GLY A 109 -13.14 14.68 -2.57
C GLY A 109 -12.53 13.74 -3.61
N VAL A 110 -13.15 12.59 -3.84
CA VAL A 110 -12.76 11.69 -4.93
C VAL A 110 -13.16 12.31 -6.27
N ASP A 111 -12.24 12.34 -7.20
CA ASP A 111 -12.51 12.62 -8.61
C ASP A 111 -13.11 11.37 -9.25
N ILE A 112 -14.45 11.33 -9.27
CA ILE A 112 -15.21 10.17 -9.76
C ILE A 112 -15.06 9.96 -11.27
N ASP A 113 -14.76 11.01 -12.02
CA ASP A 113 -14.58 10.93 -13.48
C ASP A 113 -13.26 10.25 -13.86
N ASN A 114 -12.29 10.21 -12.92
CA ASN A 114 -10.98 9.60 -13.07
C ASN A 114 -10.74 8.42 -12.09
N LEU A 115 -11.79 7.88 -11.48
CA LEU A 115 -11.72 6.66 -10.67
C LEU A 115 -12.09 5.44 -11.52
N TYR A 116 -11.18 4.48 -11.64
CA TYR A 116 -11.47 3.20 -12.28
C TYR A 116 -12.19 2.29 -11.29
N ILE A 117 -13.42 1.91 -11.62
CA ILE A 117 -14.23 1.01 -10.79
C ILE A 117 -14.51 -0.29 -11.54
N SER A 118 -14.46 -1.41 -10.84
CA SER A 118 -14.93 -2.71 -11.32
C SER A 118 -15.94 -3.26 -10.33
N GLN A 119 -17.02 -3.87 -10.85
CA GLN A 119 -18.08 -4.51 -10.08
C GLN A 119 -18.18 -5.97 -10.50
N PRO A 120 -17.32 -6.84 -9.94
CA PRO A 120 -17.29 -8.25 -10.29
C PRO A 120 -18.49 -9.01 -9.74
N ASP A 121 -18.94 -10.06 -10.46
CA ASP A 121 -20.05 -10.90 -10.06
C ASP A 121 -19.68 -11.90 -8.95
N ASN A 122 -18.39 -12.20 -8.79
CA ASN A 122 -17.86 -13.13 -7.81
C ASN A 122 -16.40 -12.84 -7.45
N GLY A 123 -15.91 -13.48 -6.39
CA GLY A 123 -14.56 -13.25 -5.86
C GLY A 123 -13.44 -13.67 -6.81
N GLU A 124 -13.62 -14.73 -7.59
CA GLU A 124 -12.63 -15.19 -8.57
C GLU A 124 -12.40 -14.12 -9.64
N GLN A 125 -13.48 -13.58 -10.20
CA GLN A 125 -13.43 -12.47 -11.15
C GLN A 125 -12.81 -11.21 -10.53
N ALA A 126 -13.12 -10.91 -9.27
CA ALA A 126 -12.52 -9.79 -8.55
C ALA A 126 -10.99 -9.92 -8.47
N LEU A 127 -10.50 -11.12 -8.17
CA LEU A 127 -9.06 -11.41 -8.07
C LEU A 127 -8.37 -11.31 -9.44
N GLU A 128 -8.97 -11.86 -10.50
CA GLU A 128 -8.41 -11.79 -11.86
C GLU A 128 -8.32 -10.36 -12.38
N ILE A 129 -9.38 -9.56 -12.14
CA ILE A 129 -9.40 -8.14 -12.50
C ILE A 129 -8.31 -7.39 -11.72
N THR A 130 -8.24 -7.62 -10.41
CA THR A 130 -7.24 -6.99 -9.55
C THR A 130 -5.82 -7.35 -10.00
N GLU A 131 -5.54 -8.62 -10.27
CA GLU A 131 -4.24 -9.06 -10.78
C GLU A 131 -3.87 -8.36 -12.09
N THR A 132 -4.81 -8.29 -13.01
CA THR A 132 -4.59 -7.63 -14.31
C THR A 132 -4.28 -6.15 -14.14
N MET A 133 -5.04 -5.45 -13.29
CA MET A 133 -4.82 -4.05 -13.00
C MET A 133 -3.46 -3.82 -12.31
N VAL A 134 -3.10 -4.64 -11.33
CA VAL A 134 -1.80 -4.56 -10.63
C VAL A 134 -0.65 -4.82 -11.59
N ARG A 135 -0.75 -5.80 -12.48
CA ARG A 135 0.28 -6.10 -13.50
C ARG A 135 0.50 -4.94 -14.48
N SER A 136 -0.51 -4.10 -14.71
CA SER A 136 -0.35 -2.92 -15.56
C SER A 136 0.64 -1.90 -15.00
N GLY A 137 0.84 -1.88 -13.68
CA GLY A 137 1.68 -0.92 -12.98
C GLY A 137 1.20 0.54 -13.07
N ALA A 138 0.00 0.79 -13.60
CA ALA A 138 -0.50 2.13 -13.86
C ALA A 138 -1.09 2.80 -12.62
N CYS A 139 -1.75 2.03 -11.75
CA CYS A 139 -2.39 2.58 -10.56
C CYS A 139 -1.45 2.54 -9.34
N LEU A 140 -1.50 3.60 -8.54
CA LEU A 140 -0.77 3.70 -7.28
C LEU A 140 -1.50 3.06 -6.11
N LEU A 141 -2.82 2.94 -6.19
CA LEU A 141 -3.67 2.38 -5.15
C LEU A 141 -4.77 1.54 -5.79
N TYR A 142 -4.95 0.34 -5.24
CA TYR A 142 -6.10 -0.51 -5.49
C TYR A 142 -6.79 -0.77 -4.16
N THR A 143 -8.12 -0.67 -4.12
CA THR A 143 -8.91 -0.97 -2.94
C THR A 143 -10.03 -1.91 -3.31
N SER A 144 -10.41 -2.78 -2.38
CA SER A 144 -11.53 -3.70 -2.52
C SER A 144 -12.32 -3.71 -1.22
N ASP A 145 -13.64 -3.77 -1.32
CA ASP A 145 -14.57 -3.93 -0.20
C ASP A 145 -14.98 -5.38 0.05
N ALA A 146 -14.38 -6.32 -0.66
CA ALA A 146 -14.66 -7.75 -0.60
C ALA A 146 -14.32 -8.42 0.76
N ALA A 147 -14.43 -7.71 1.85
CA ALA A 147 -14.02 -8.17 3.18
C ALA A 147 -15.16 -8.76 4.02
N ASP A 148 -16.33 -9.02 3.47
CA ASP A 148 -17.41 -9.65 4.24
C ASP A 148 -17.54 -11.14 3.89
N ASP A 149 -17.93 -11.95 4.87
CA ASP A 149 -17.93 -13.42 5.00
C ASP A 149 -18.54 -14.25 3.86
N ARG A 150 -18.72 -13.70 2.67
CA ARG A 150 -19.31 -14.36 1.51
C ARG A 150 -18.32 -14.94 0.51
N ILE A 151 -17.03 -14.74 0.72
CA ILE A 151 -15.98 -15.44 -0.02
C ILE A 151 -15.39 -16.52 0.91
N SER A 152 -16.23 -17.41 1.36
CA SER A 152 -15.78 -18.72 1.82
C SER A 152 -15.51 -19.57 0.60
N VAL A 153 -14.25 -19.90 0.37
CA VAL A 153 -13.82 -20.97 -0.53
C VAL A 153 -14.25 -22.31 0.05
#